data_f778f540129a62ba8ad965893abd1337
#
_entry.id   f778f540129a62ba8ad965893abd1337
#
_cell.length_a   1.000
_cell.length_b   1.000
_cell.length_c   1.000
_cell.angle_alpha   90.00
_cell.angle_beta   90.00
_cell.angle_gamma   90.00
#
_symmetry.space_group_name_H-M   'P 1'
#
loop_
_entity.id
_entity.type
_entity.pdbx_description
1 polymer ?
#
loop_
_entity_poly.entity_id
_entity_poly.type
_entity_poly.pdbx_seq_one_letter_code
_entity_poly.pdbx_strand_id
1 'polypeptide(L)'
;MCIRDSCVTGVSGSGKSTLVNEILYKTITKELNGSNEKPGKCKEVLGIENIDKIINIDQSPIGRTPRSNPATYTGVFDTIRDIFANTNEAKLRGYQKGRFSFNVQGGRCEACNGDGLIKIEMHFLPDIYVPCEVCKGKRYNHETLEVKYKGKTIADVLNMTVEEALG
;
A
#
# COMPACT_ATOMS: atom_id res chain seq x y z
N MET A 1 24.78 16.81 -8.89
CA MET A 1 24.37 15.98 -7.74
C MET A 1 25.35 14.82 -7.67
N CYS A 2 26.13 14.69 -6.59
CA CYS A 2 27.06 13.54 -6.44
C CYS A 2 26.29 12.41 -5.79
N ILE A 3 26.03 11.33 -6.51
CA ILE A 3 25.49 10.10 -5.95
C ILE A 3 26.68 9.23 -5.54
N ARG A 4 26.71 8.82 -4.28
CA ARG A 4 27.68 7.84 -3.78
C ARG A 4 26.92 6.61 -3.31
N ASP A 5 27.20 5.49 -3.95
CA ASP A 5 26.61 4.22 -3.57
C ASP A 5 27.58 3.45 -2.66
N SER A 6 27.05 2.89 -1.59
CA SER A 6 27.78 2.03 -0.67
C SER A 6 27.02 0.72 -0.48
N CYS A 7 27.70 -0.40 -0.65
CA CYS A 7 27.13 -1.73 -0.48
C CYS A 7 27.73 -2.44 0.72
N VAL A 8 26.88 -2.93 1.64
CA VAL A 8 27.30 -3.73 2.79
C VAL A 8 27.09 -5.21 2.47
N THR A 9 28.20 -5.95 2.29
CA THR A 9 28.20 -7.36 1.91
C THR A 9 28.74 -8.24 3.03
N GLY A 10 28.47 -9.53 2.96
CA GLY A 10 28.95 -10.54 3.91
C GLY A 10 28.00 -11.74 3.98
N VAL A 11 28.44 -12.80 4.65
CA VAL A 11 27.65 -14.03 4.84
C VAL A 11 26.39 -13.79 5.66
N SER A 12 25.40 -14.68 5.56
CA SER A 12 24.19 -14.62 6.39
C SER A 12 24.59 -14.68 7.89
N GLY A 13 23.92 -13.86 8.71
CA GLY A 13 24.21 -13.79 10.15
C GLY A 13 25.43 -12.94 10.55
N SER A 14 26.15 -12.32 9.61
CA SER A 14 27.34 -11.48 9.90
C SER A 14 27.03 -10.11 10.53
N GLY A 15 25.76 -9.80 10.79
CA GLY A 15 25.37 -8.53 11.43
C GLY A 15 25.13 -7.36 10.48
N LYS A 16 25.06 -7.55 9.15
CA LYS A 16 24.80 -6.48 8.17
C LYS A 16 23.54 -5.68 8.48
N SER A 17 22.43 -6.37 8.67
CA SER A 17 21.14 -5.73 8.99
C SER A 17 21.17 -5.06 10.37
N THR A 18 21.89 -5.62 11.32
CA THR A 18 22.07 -5.02 12.64
C THR A 18 22.87 -3.71 12.52
N LEU A 19 23.95 -3.71 11.74
CA LEU A 19 24.74 -2.51 11.52
C LEU A 19 23.93 -1.40 10.84
N VAL A 20 23.26 -1.73 9.74
CA VAL A 20 22.54 -0.73 8.92
C VAL A 20 21.22 -0.30 9.57
N ASN A 21 20.37 -1.25 9.97
CA ASN A 21 19.01 -0.93 10.43
C ASN A 21 18.98 -0.61 11.94
N GLU A 22 19.65 -1.42 12.78
CA GLU A 22 19.54 -1.26 14.23
C GLU A 22 20.50 -0.20 14.79
N ILE A 23 21.67 -0.03 14.20
CA ILE A 23 22.66 0.94 14.69
C ILE A 23 22.57 2.22 13.87
N LEU A 24 22.95 2.19 12.59
CA LEU A 24 23.12 3.39 11.78
C LEU A 24 21.79 4.13 11.59
N TYR A 25 20.76 3.44 11.05
CA TYR A 25 19.47 4.06 10.78
C TYR A 25 18.81 4.62 12.04
N LYS A 26 18.72 3.83 13.13
CA LYS A 26 18.08 4.29 14.37
C LYS A 26 18.86 5.41 15.05
N THR A 27 20.19 5.40 14.99
CA THR A 27 20.98 6.51 15.55
C THR A 27 20.73 7.80 14.80
N ILE A 28 20.80 7.78 13.46
CA ILE A 28 20.56 8.96 12.64
C ILE A 28 19.11 9.47 12.79
N THR A 29 18.13 8.57 12.80
CA THR A 29 16.71 8.96 12.96
C THR A 29 16.45 9.57 14.33
N LYS A 30 17.12 9.10 15.36
CA LYS A 30 17.02 9.67 16.70
C LYS A 30 17.59 11.09 16.76
N GLU A 31 18.76 11.33 16.17
CA GLU A 31 19.41 12.65 16.15
C GLU A 31 18.67 13.66 15.27
N LEU A 32 18.22 13.26 14.06
CA LEU A 32 17.56 14.16 13.13
C LEU A 32 16.07 14.38 13.42
N ASN A 33 15.35 13.33 13.80
CA ASN A 33 13.89 13.34 13.90
C ASN A 33 13.38 13.21 15.36
N GLY A 34 14.26 13.08 16.35
CA GLY A 34 13.86 12.90 17.75
C GLY A 34 13.14 11.57 18.03
N SER A 35 13.40 10.51 17.25
CA SER A 35 12.73 9.21 17.40
C SER A 35 12.99 8.60 18.78
N ASN A 36 11.98 8.00 19.39
CA ASN A 36 12.06 7.30 20.66
C ASN A 36 12.65 5.88 20.55
N GLU A 37 12.99 5.42 19.33
CA GLU A 37 13.60 4.11 19.13
C GLU A 37 15.01 4.06 19.73
N LYS A 38 15.30 2.97 20.43
CA LYS A 38 16.64 2.75 21.01
C LYS A 38 17.57 2.16 19.96
N PRO A 39 18.66 2.85 19.58
CA PRO A 39 19.69 2.28 18.71
C PRO A 39 20.38 1.08 19.33
N GLY A 40 20.90 0.20 18.49
CA GLY A 40 21.79 -0.86 18.93
C GLY A 40 23.06 -0.32 19.59
N LYS A 41 23.71 -1.14 20.42
CA LYS A 41 24.95 -0.74 21.11
C LYS A 41 26.08 -0.57 20.09
N CYS A 42 26.67 0.59 20.04
CA CYS A 42 27.89 0.90 19.30
C CYS A 42 28.76 1.84 20.12
N LYS A 43 29.99 2.02 19.70
CA LYS A 43 30.90 2.96 20.38
C LYS A 43 30.50 4.39 20.05
N GLU A 44 30.37 4.69 18.77
CA GLU A 44 30.05 6.02 18.27
C GLU A 44 29.65 5.96 16.81
N VAL A 45 28.83 6.90 16.36
CA VAL A 45 28.49 7.16 14.94
C VAL A 45 28.89 8.60 14.64
N LEU A 46 29.86 8.78 13.75
CA LEU A 46 30.41 10.10 13.39
C LEU A 46 29.85 10.59 12.07
N GLY A 47 29.82 11.91 11.87
CA GLY A 47 29.44 12.54 10.60
C GLY A 47 27.94 12.75 10.43
N ILE A 48 27.13 12.57 11.47
CA ILE A 48 25.67 12.77 11.41
C ILE A 48 25.34 14.22 11.09
N GLU A 49 26.15 15.15 11.51
CA GLU A 49 26.02 16.59 11.24
C GLU A 49 26.06 16.95 9.76
N ASN A 50 26.53 16.05 8.91
CA ASN A 50 26.56 16.22 7.45
C ASN A 50 25.33 15.64 6.75
N ILE A 51 24.32 15.15 7.50
CA ILE A 51 23.12 14.50 6.97
C ILE A 51 21.89 15.38 7.27
N ASP A 52 21.23 15.87 6.24
CA ASP A 52 20.02 16.68 6.37
C ASP A 52 18.76 15.80 6.53
N LYS A 53 18.72 14.65 5.88
CA LYS A 53 17.54 13.78 5.85
C LYS A 53 17.91 12.33 5.63
N ILE A 54 17.19 11.44 6.29
CA ILE A 54 17.29 10.00 6.10
C ILE A 54 15.96 9.43 5.57
N ILE A 55 16.04 8.54 4.60
CA ILE A 55 14.89 7.82 4.04
C ILE A 55 15.21 6.33 4.13
N ASN A 56 14.36 5.58 4.81
CA ASN A 56 14.45 4.11 4.83
C ASN A 56 13.59 3.54 3.71
N ILE A 57 14.18 2.71 2.87
CA ILE A 57 13.48 1.97 1.83
C ILE A 57 13.70 0.49 2.13
N ASP A 58 12.62 -0.23 2.43
CA ASP A 58 12.65 -1.66 2.69
C ASP A 58 11.77 -2.41 1.67
N GLN A 59 11.83 -3.72 1.70
CA GLN A 59 11.03 -4.60 0.85
C GLN A 59 9.75 -5.09 1.56
N SER A 60 9.37 -4.46 2.65
CA SER A 60 8.15 -4.82 3.37
C SER A 60 6.92 -4.60 2.49
N PRO A 61 5.94 -5.49 2.53
CA PRO A 61 4.69 -5.30 1.80
C PRO A 61 4.00 -4.01 2.22
N ILE A 62 3.42 -3.29 1.27
CA ILE A 62 2.60 -2.11 1.53
C ILE A 62 1.33 -2.54 2.26
N GLY A 63 1.37 -2.46 3.59
CA GLY A 63 0.27 -2.89 4.46
C GLY A 63 0.15 -4.41 4.63
N ARG A 64 -0.65 -4.82 5.61
CA ARG A 64 -0.83 -6.23 6.01
C ARG A 64 -2.24 -6.74 5.72
N THR A 65 -3.05 -5.97 5.04
CA THR A 65 -4.46 -6.33 4.80
C THR A 65 -4.74 -6.44 3.29
N PRO A 66 -5.73 -7.23 2.88
CA PRO A 66 -6.14 -7.31 1.48
C PRO A 66 -6.55 -5.96 0.87
N ARG A 67 -6.86 -4.96 1.70
CA ARG A 67 -7.24 -3.59 1.29
C ARG A 67 -6.06 -2.70 0.95
N SER A 68 -4.87 -3.10 1.35
CA SER A 68 -3.66 -2.32 1.10
C SER A 68 -3.22 -2.49 -0.36
N ASN A 69 -3.09 -1.36 -1.07
CA ASN A 69 -2.59 -1.33 -2.44
C ASN A 69 -1.84 -0.02 -2.69
N PRO A 70 -0.97 0.04 -3.71
CA PRO A 70 -0.17 1.23 -4.01
C PRO A 70 -1.01 2.48 -4.24
N ALA A 71 -2.12 2.38 -4.96
CA ALA A 71 -2.98 3.53 -5.27
C ALA A 71 -3.60 4.16 -4.03
N THR A 72 -3.98 3.35 -3.03
CA THR A 72 -4.49 3.82 -1.75
C THR A 72 -3.37 4.44 -0.90
N TYR A 73 -2.20 3.81 -0.89
CA TYR A 73 -1.06 4.27 -0.11
C TYR A 73 -0.54 5.64 -0.57
N THR A 74 -0.49 5.87 -1.88
CA THR A 74 -0.05 7.15 -2.47
C THR A 74 -1.14 8.22 -2.49
N GLY A 75 -2.39 7.88 -2.14
CA GLY A 75 -3.52 8.81 -2.20
C GLY A 75 -4.12 9.00 -3.61
N VAL A 76 -3.52 8.46 -4.66
CA VAL A 76 -4.00 8.58 -6.04
C VAL A 76 -5.41 8.00 -6.21
N PHE A 77 -5.76 6.99 -5.42
CA PHE A 77 -7.09 6.38 -5.47
C PHE A 77 -8.23 7.36 -5.17
N ASP A 78 -7.98 8.42 -4.40
CA ASP A 78 -8.95 9.48 -4.14
C ASP A 78 -9.32 10.25 -5.41
N THR A 79 -8.33 10.57 -6.23
CA THR A 79 -8.53 11.22 -7.53
C THR A 79 -9.26 10.29 -8.52
N ILE A 80 -8.91 9.01 -8.54
CA ILE A 80 -9.58 8.00 -9.36
C ILE A 80 -11.07 7.93 -9.01
N ARG A 81 -11.43 7.88 -7.74
CA ARG A 81 -12.82 7.88 -7.28
C ARG A 81 -13.58 9.13 -7.70
N ASP A 82 -12.93 10.30 -7.66
CA ASP A 82 -13.53 11.56 -8.12
C ASP A 82 -13.81 11.51 -9.63
N ILE A 83 -12.92 10.96 -10.44
CA ILE A 83 -13.12 10.78 -11.88
C ILE A 83 -14.33 9.90 -12.14
N PHE A 84 -14.46 8.75 -11.48
CA PHE A 84 -15.61 7.86 -11.64
C PHE A 84 -16.92 8.51 -11.19
N ALA A 85 -16.93 9.24 -10.08
CA ALA A 85 -18.11 9.96 -9.61
C ALA A 85 -18.56 11.07 -10.57
N ASN A 86 -17.64 11.63 -11.34
CA ASN A 86 -17.93 12.67 -12.33
C ASN A 86 -18.35 12.15 -13.71
N THR A 87 -18.37 10.84 -13.92
CA THR A 87 -18.90 10.25 -15.17
C THR A 87 -20.40 10.55 -15.32
N ASN A 88 -20.87 10.65 -16.57
CA ASN A 88 -22.30 10.89 -16.84
C ASN A 88 -23.18 9.82 -16.22
N GLU A 89 -22.76 8.56 -16.30
CA GLU A 89 -23.50 7.42 -15.77
C GLU A 89 -23.60 7.46 -14.23
N ALA A 90 -22.51 7.80 -13.54
CA ALA A 90 -22.52 7.97 -12.08
C ALA A 90 -23.45 9.11 -11.64
N LYS A 91 -23.43 10.24 -12.36
CA LYS A 91 -24.30 11.40 -12.10
C LYS A 91 -25.77 11.07 -12.32
N LEU A 92 -26.11 10.35 -13.40
CA LEU A 92 -27.49 9.92 -13.67
C LEU A 92 -28.04 8.99 -12.58
N ARG A 93 -27.18 8.18 -11.98
CA ARG A 93 -27.53 7.25 -10.88
C ARG A 93 -27.42 7.90 -9.49
N GLY A 94 -26.98 9.16 -9.38
CA GLY A 94 -26.74 9.84 -8.11
C GLY A 94 -25.57 9.28 -7.31
N TYR A 95 -24.61 8.61 -7.95
CA TYR A 95 -23.46 8.02 -7.29
C TYR A 95 -22.42 9.06 -6.94
N GLN A 96 -22.07 9.11 -5.68
CA GLN A 96 -21.02 9.98 -5.14
C GLN A 96 -19.70 9.24 -5.01
N LYS A 97 -18.61 9.97 -4.74
CA LYS A 97 -17.25 9.44 -4.52
C LYS A 97 -17.19 8.25 -3.57
N GLY A 98 -18.01 8.26 -2.49
CA GLY A 98 -18.08 7.17 -1.52
C GLY A 98 -18.51 5.83 -2.13
N ARG A 99 -19.35 5.85 -3.18
CA ARG A 99 -19.80 4.66 -3.90
C ARG A 99 -18.65 3.87 -4.52
N PHE A 100 -17.61 4.56 -4.94
CA PHE A 100 -16.41 4.00 -5.56
C PHE A 100 -15.31 3.64 -4.55
N SER A 101 -15.62 3.63 -3.26
CA SER A 101 -14.73 3.14 -2.21
C SER A 101 -15.08 1.71 -1.82
N PHE A 102 -14.10 0.81 -1.87
CA PHE A 102 -14.28 -0.55 -1.36
C PHE A 102 -14.28 -0.65 0.18
N ASN A 103 -14.04 0.46 0.88
CA ASN A 103 -14.10 0.53 2.35
C ASN A 103 -15.46 1.00 2.87
N VAL A 104 -16.29 1.61 2.03
CA VAL A 104 -17.57 2.22 2.41
C VAL A 104 -18.73 1.36 1.91
N GLN A 105 -19.76 1.21 2.73
CA GLN A 105 -20.99 0.52 2.34
C GLN A 105 -21.67 1.19 1.16
N GLY A 106 -22.43 0.41 0.38
CA GLY A 106 -23.23 0.87 -0.75
C GLY A 106 -22.58 0.56 -2.10
N GLY A 107 -21.26 0.69 -2.26
CA GLY A 107 -20.58 0.37 -3.52
C GLY A 107 -19.72 -0.88 -3.49
N ARG A 108 -19.30 -1.28 -2.30
CA ARG A 108 -18.48 -2.49 -2.09
C ARG A 108 -19.32 -3.77 -2.17
N CYS A 109 -18.65 -4.88 -2.40
CA CYS A 109 -19.25 -6.20 -2.23
C CYS A 109 -19.45 -6.48 -0.75
N GLU A 110 -20.70 -6.65 -0.30
CA GLU A 110 -21.00 -6.88 1.11
C GLU A 110 -20.64 -8.31 1.57
N ALA A 111 -20.55 -9.28 0.65
CA ALA A 111 -20.15 -10.65 0.99
C ALA A 111 -18.70 -10.74 1.51
N CYS A 112 -17.79 -9.94 0.95
CA CYS A 112 -16.39 -9.86 1.40
C CYS A 112 -16.04 -8.51 2.02
N ASN A 113 -17.02 -7.65 2.26
CA ASN A 113 -16.83 -6.30 2.81
C ASN A 113 -15.81 -5.45 2.04
N GLY A 114 -15.64 -5.69 0.73
CA GLY A 114 -14.68 -4.98 -0.11
C GLY A 114 -13.27 -5.56 -0.13
N ASP A 115 -13.00 -6.66 0.57
CA ASP A 115 -11.68 -7.29 0.58
C ASP A 115 -11.36 -8.02 -0.73
N GLY A 116 -12.39 -8.42 -1.48
CA GLY A 116 -12.24 -9.26 -2.69
C GLY A 116 -11.91 -10.72 -2.37
N LEU A 117 -11.49 -10.99 -1.14
CA LEU A 117 -11.11 -12.30 -0.63
C LEU A 117 -11.95 -12.63 0.60
N ILE A 118 -12.14 -13.91 0.86
CA ILE A 118 -12.73 -14.44 2.09
C ILE A 118 -11.63 -15.17 2.85
N LYS A 119 -11.42 -14.78 4.10
CA LYS A 119 -10.50 -15.42 5.01
C LYS A 119 -11.16 -16.66 5.61
N ILE A 120 -10.52 -17.81 5.47
CA ILE A 120 -10.91 -19.05 6.12
C ILE A 120 -9.93 -19.30 7.26
N GLU A 121 -10.41 -19.15 8.48
CA GLU A 121 -9.60 -19.35 9.69
C GLU A 121 -9.46 -20.84 9.99
N MET A 122 -8.24 -21.30 10.19
CA MET A 122 -7.92 -22.67 10.55
C MET A 122 -7.25 -22.72 11.93
N HIS A 123 -7.80 -23.48 12.87
CA HIS A 123 -7.33 -23.52 14.26
C HIS A 123 -5.86 -23.91 14.45
N PHE A 124 -5.30 -24.71 13.55
CA PHE A 124 -3.92 -25.24 13.68
C PHE A 124 -3.04 -25.01 12.45
N LEU A 125 -3.55 -24.33 11.41
CA LEU A 125 -2.85 -24.04 10.17
C LEU A 125 -2.92 -22.54 9.87
N PRO A 126 -2.02 -22.03 9.03
CA PRO A 126 -2.13 -20.65 8.57
C PRO A 126 -3.47 -20.39 7.89
N ASP A 127 -4.05 -19.21 8.11
CA ASP A 127 -5.29 -18.79 7.46
C ASP A 127 -5.18 -18.83 5.94
N ILE A 128 -6.22 -19.30 5.28
CA ILE A 128 -6.30 -19.37 3.83
C ILE A 128 -7.19 -18.23 3.31
N TYR A 129 -6.75 -17.57 2.25
CA TYR A 129 -7.50 -16.54 1.57
C TYR A 129 -7.97 -17.06 0.21
N VAL A 130 -9.28 -17.08 -0.01
CA VAL A 130 -9.90 -17.50 -1.28
C VAL A 130 -10.62 -16.32 -1.93
N PRO A 131 -10.64 -16.23 -3.27
CA PRO A 131 -11.42 -15.19 -3.96
C PRO A 131 -12.89 -15.26 -3.57
N CYS A 132 -13.49 -14.10 -3.31
CA CYS A 132 -14.91 -14.02 -3.00
C CYS A 132 -15.75 -14.49 -4.21
N GLU A 133 -16.61 -15.46 -4.03
CA GLU A 133 -17.44 -16.05 -5.10
C GLU A 133 -18.42 -15.05 -5.69
N VAL A 134 -18.93 -14.11 -4.88
CA VAL A 134 -19.91 -13.11 -5.30
C VAL A 134 -19.28 -12.06 -6.23
N CYS A 135 -18.19 -11.45 -5.82
CA CYS A 135 -17.54 -10.39 -6.63
C CYS A 135 -16.36 -10.91 -7.46
N LYS A 136 -15.98 -12.18 -7.33
CA LYS A 136 -14.85 -12.80 -8.04
C LYS A 136 -13.55 -11.98 -7.93
N GLY A 137 -13.26 -11.49 -6.73
CA GLY A 137 -12.08 -10.67 -6.46
C GLY A 137 -12.23 -9.18 -6.79
N LYS A 138 -13.32 -8.74 -7.43
CA LYS A 138 -13.49 -7.37 -7.92
C LYS A 138 -13.77 -6.32 -6.82
N ARG A 139 -14.08 -6.73 -5.58
CA ARG A 139 -14.31 -5.87 -4.40
C ARG A 139 -15.60 -5.06 -4.40
N TYR A 140 -16.23 -4.81 -5.54
CA TYR A 140 -17.42 -3.97 -5.70
C TYR A 140 -18.65 -4.81 -6.01
N ASN A 141 -19.82 -4.23 -5.77
CA ASN A 141 -21.08 -4.80 -6.22
C ASN A 141 -21.29 -4.59 -7.73
N HIS A 142 -22.23 -5.32 -8.31
CA HIS A 142 -22.49 -5.31 -9.75
C HIS A 142 -22.84 -3.91 -10.27
N GLU A 143 -23.71 -3.19 -9.55
CA GLU A 143 -24.17 -1.85 -9.93
C GLU A 143 -23.02 -0.83 -10.04
N THR A 144 -22.05 -0.88 -9.11
CA THR A 144 -20.87 0.01 -9.16
C THR A 144 -19.95 -0.34 -10.33
N LEU A 145 -19.88 -1.64 -10.69
CA LEU A 145 -19.06 -2.11 -11.82
C LEU A 145 -19.67 -1.82 -13.19
N GLU A 146 -20.94 -1.46 -13.26
CA GLU A 146 -21.57 -1.00 -14.51
C GLU A 146 -21.02 0.36 -14.95
N VAL A 147 -20.64 1.22 -14.00
CA VAL A 147 -20.06 2.54 -14.29
C VAL A 147 -18.66 2.36 -14.88
N LYS A 148 -18.44 2.93 -16.07
CA LYS A 148 -17.17 2.83 -16.79
C LYS A 148 -16.59 4.21 -17.09
N TYR A 149 -15.29 4.30 -17.03
CA TYR A 149 -14.52 5.44 -17.53
C TYR A 149 -13.54 4.94 -18.60
N LYS A 150 -13.58 5.52 -19.80
CA LYS A 150 -12.80 5.03 -20.97
C LYS A 150 -12.96 3.51 -21.21
N GLY A 151 -14.15 2.94 -20.97
CA GLY A 151 -14.43 1.52 -21.15
C GLY A 151 -13.94 0.60 -20.01
N LYS A 152 -13.30 1.13 -18.96
CA LYS A 152 -12.78 0.38 -17.81
C LYS A 152 -13.63 0.60 -16.57
N THR A 153 -13.83 -0.45 -15.79
CA THR A 153 -14.45 -0.37 -14.47
C THR A 153 -13.45 0.07 -13.42
N ILE A 154 -13.93 0.52 -12.25
CA ILE A 154 -13.02 0.86 -11.15
C ILE A 154 -12.20 -0.35 -10.65
N ALA A 155 -12.74 -1.57 -10.76
CA ALA A 155 -12.01 -2.79 -10.44
C ALA A 155 -10.89 -3.07 -11.45
N ASP A 156 -11.13 -2.80 -12.74
CA ASP A 156 -10.09 -2.92 -13.77
C ASP A 156 -8.94 -1.96 -13.48
N VAL A 157 -9.24 -0.71 -13.13
CA VAL A 157 -8.22 0.30 -12.78
C VAL A 157 -7.38 -0.11 -11.58
N LEU A 158 -7.97 -0.75 -10.56
CA LEU A 158 -7.22 -1.27 -9.41
C LEU A 158 -6.27 -2.41 -9.76
N ASN A 159 -6.54 -3.13 -10.85
CA ASN A 159 -5.72 -4.25 -11.32
C ASN A 159 -4.71 -3.86 -12.43
N MET A 160 -4.80 -2.63 -12.95
CA MET A 160 -3.84 -2.12 -13.93
C MET A 160 -2.48 -1.85 -13.33
N THR A 161 -1.45 -2.01 -14.16
CA THR A 161 -0.14 -1.44 -13.88
C THR A 161 -0.18 0.09 -14.03
N VAL A 162 0.81 0.77 -13.47
CA VAL A 162 0.92 2.24 -13.62
C VAL A 162 1.10 2.62 -15.10
N GLU A 163 1.81 1.81 -15.86
CA GLU A 163 2.06 2.00 -17.29
C GLU A 163 0.76 1.93 -18.10
N GLU A 164 -0.08 0.93 -17.82
CA GLU A 164 -1.40 0.79 -18.45
C GLU A 164 -2.37 1.93 -18.09
N ALA A 165 -2.22 2.49 -16.89
CA ALA A 165 -3.08 3.57 -16.42
C ALA A 165 -2.68 4.95 -16.98
N LEU A 166 -1.46 5.10 -17.51
CA LEU A 166 -0.95 6.34 -18.11
C LEU A 166 -1.31 6.47 -19.60
N GLY A 167 -1.63 5.39 -20.30
CA GLY A 167 -2.07 5.36 -21.72
C GLY A 167 -3.56 5.52 -21.83
#